data_48cba52ae43239b11e27707f6a0787af
#
_entry.id   48cba52ae43239b11e27707f6a0787af
#
_cell.length_a   1.000
_cell.length_b   1.000
_cell.length_c   1.000
_cell.angle_alpha   90.00
_cell.angle_beta   90.00
_cell.angle_gamma   90.00
#
_symmetry.space_group_name_H-M   'P 1'
#
loop_
_entity.id
_entity.type
_entity.pdbx_description
1 polymer ?
#
loop_
_entity_poly.entity_id
_entity_poly.type
_entity_poly.pdbx_seq_one_letter_code
_entity_poly.pdbx_strand_id
1 'polypeptide(L)'
;GRSASLTIYAPFMFSSILKHFNEMFADGVKFEIKHIVLSGKSKNLIYSTRNFEIYSFGLNHRIDTFGFLFKEKEPQRNIRKWLIERDKLTLREIALLKNGENVIRENGEVLENEYYTYLPFTPRSYAHCSDTAPFEGEADLVKGVSLLYHEATFMDDLASMAKATCHSTTYQAAKVARDANVGKLIVGHYSSRYSDLDKIIKEVREIFPNSELSKEGKVFEIPLNKKEQ
;
A
#
# COMPACT_ATOMS: atom_id res chain seq x y z
N GLY A 1 13.59 20.03 20.61
CA GLY A 1 13.84 18.63 20.26
C GLY A 1 12.59 17.78 20.41
N ARG A 2 12.60 16.55 19.87
CA ARG A 2 11.47 15.60 19.99
C ARG A 2 11.27 15.17 21.45
N SER A 3 10.03 15.18 21.94
CA SER A 3 9.64 14.63 23.24
C SER A 3 8.65 13.46 23.13
N ALA A 4 7.87 13.40 22.03
CA ALA A 4 6.95 12.31 21.76
C ALA A 4 7.70 11.01 21.39
N SER A 5 7.20 9.85 21.85
CA SER A 5 7.78 8.55 21.54
C SER A 5 7.87 8.31 20.02
N LEU A 6 8.90 7.56 19.60
CA LEU A 6 9.07 7.09 18.23
C LEU A 6 8.80 5.59 18.18
N THR A 7 7.83 5.18 17.38
CA THR A 7 7.60 3.75 17.14
C THR A 7 8.28 3.33 15.84
N ILE A 8 9.04 2.25 15.88
CA ILE A 8 9.75 1.64 14.75
C ILE A 8 9.19 0.23 14.56
N TYR A 9 8.72 -0.07 13.36
CA TYR A 9 8.29 -1.41 12.95
C TYR A 9 9.41 -2.04 12.13
N ALA A 10 10.03 -3.10 12.62
CA ALA A 10 11.19 -3.70 11.97
C ALA A 10 11.36 -5.19 12.38
N PRO A 11 12.17 -5.98 11.64
CA PRO A 11 12.51 -7.34 12.02
C PRO A 11 13.18 -7.41 13.39
N PHE A 12 13.14 -8.60 14.01
CA PHE A 12 13.72 -8.84 15.35
C PHE A 12 15.18 -8.40 15.45
N MET A 13 16.00 -8.69 14.44
CA MET A 13 17.43 -8.35 14.44
C MET A 13 17.71 -6.86 14.56
N PHE A 14 16.74 -6.00 14.20
CA PHE A 14 16.88 -4.55 14.35
C PHE A 14 17.05 -4.11 15.82
N SER A 15 16.53 -4.87 16.79
CA SER A 15 16.70 -4.58 18.22
C SER A 15 18.18 -4.45 18.61
N SER A 16 19.01 -5.36 18.11
CA SER A 16 20.46 -5.35 18.42
C SER A 16 21.17 -4.15 17.79
N ILE A 17 20.80 -3.82 16.54
CA ILE A 17 21.33 -2.65 15.84
C ILE A 17 20.94 -1.36 16.58
N LEU A 18 19.67 -1.23 16.94
CA LEU A 18 19.16 -0.06 17.65
C LEU A 18 19.83 0.10 19.02
N LYS A 19 19.98 -0.99 19.76
CA LYS A 19 20.66 -0.99 21.06
C LYS A 19 22.10 -0.50 20.91
N HIS A 20 22.85 -1.10 20.00
CA HIS A 20 24.26 -0.74 19.77
C HIS A 20 24.42 0.71 19.31
N PHE A 21 23.57 1.17 18.39
CA PHE A 21 23.55 2.56 17.93
C PHE A 21 23.25 3.53 19.08
N ASN A 22 22.28 3.22 19.92
CA ASN A 22 21.94 4.04 21.08
C ASN A 22 23.09 4.11 22.10
N GLU A 23 23.77 2.99 22.35
CA GLU A 23 24.93 2.97 23.27
C GLU A 23 26.09 3.83 22.75
N MET A 24 26.29 3.91 21.43
CA MET A 24 27.42 4.66 20.85
C MET A 24 27.10 6.14 20.57
N PHE A 25 25.87 6.48 20.23
CA PHE A 25 25.54 7.78 19.64
C PHE A 25 24.36 8.51 20.29
N ALA A 26 23.58 7.86 21.18
CA ALA A 26 22.36 8.44 21.71
C ALA A 26 22.55 9.25 23.00
N ASP A 27 23.71 9.88 23.14
CA ASP A 27 23.94 10.77 24.27
C ASP A 27 22.94 11.94 24.20
N GLY A 28 21.91 11.87 25.04
CA GLY A 28 20.89 12.90 25.13
C GLY A 28 19.59 12.67 24.32
N VAL A 29 19.31 11.47 23.84
CA VAL A 29 17.96 11.15 23.33
C VAL A 29 16.95 11.28 24.46
N LYS A 30 16.01 12.25 24.32
CA LYS A 30 15.03 12.62 25.36
C LYS A 30 13.63 12.04 25.12
N PHE A 31 13.49 11.09 24.21
CA PHE A 31 12.22 10.45 23.89
C PHE A 31 12.37 8.93 23.87
N GLU A 32 11.28 8.26 24.16
CA GLU A 32 11.21 6.80 24.11
C GLU A 32 11.22 6.30 22.68
N ILE A 33 12.02 5.26 22.40
CA ILE A 33 11.99 4.52 21.14
C ILE A 33 11.34 3.16 21.40
N LYS A 34 10.19 2.91 20.74
CA LYS A 34 9.44 1.64 20.80
C LYS A 34 9.72 0.84 19.55
N HIS A 35 10.34 -0.33 19.71
CA HIS A 35 10.51 -1.28 18.62
C HIS A 35 9.38 -2.32 18.66
N ILE A 36 8.58 -2.33 17.60
CA ILE A 36 7.55 -3.36 17.37
C ILE A 36 8.11 -4.35 16.37
N VAL A 37 8.31 -5.59 16.82
CA VAL A 37 8.88 -6.64 16.00
C VAL A 37 7.86 -7.10 14.96
N LEU A 38 8.23 -7.02 13.69
CA LEU A 38 7.49 -7.60 12.59
C LEU A 38 7.80 -9.09 12.48
N SER A 39 6.78 -9.89 12.22
CA SER A 39 6.91 -11.34 12.07
C SER A 39 5.83 -11.92 11.15
N GLY A 40 6.10 -13.12 10.62
CA GLY A 40 5.14 -13.85 9.77
C GLY A 40 5.15 -13.39 8.30
N LYS A 41 4.53 -14.21 7.44
CA LYS A 41 4.45 -13.96 5.98
C LYS A 41 3.12 -13.35 5.56
N SER A 42 2.06 -13.58 6.32
CA SER A 42 0.73 -13.06 6.03
C SER A 42 0.62 -11.56 6.27
N LYS A 43 -0.39 -10.97 5.66
CA LYS A 43 -0.70 -9.54 5.82
C LYS A 43 -1.26 -9.26 7.21
N ASN A 44 -0.55 -8.44 7.99
CA ASN A 44 -0.91 -8.08 9.37
C ASN A 44 -1.13 -6.58 9.48
N LEU A 45 -2.23 -6.16 10.10
CA LEU A 45 -2.47 -4.76 10.45
C LEU A 45 -1.50 -4.34 11.55
N ILE A 46 -0.64 -3.36 11.29
CA ILE A 46 0.36 -2.86 12.23
C ILE A 46 0.05 -1.45 12.75
N TYR A 47 -0.70 -0.67 12.00
CA TYR A 47 -1.08 0.68 12.41
C TYR A 47 -2.43 1.08 11.79
N SER A 48 -3.24 1.78 12.56
CA SER A 48 -4.54 2.27 12.10
C SER A 48 -4.85 3.64 12.67
N THR A 49 -5.34 4.53 11.82
CA THR A 49 -5.87 5.85 12.20
C THR A 49 -7.35 5.94 11.81
N ARG A 50 -7.94 7.11 12.01
CA ARG A 50 -9.28 7.40 11.49
C ARG A 50 -9.37 7.27 9.97
N ASN A 51 -8.29 7.62 9.24
CA ASN A 51 -8.32 7.83 7.80
C ASN A 51 -7.61 6.73 7.00
N PHE A 52 -6.66 6.02 7.59
CA PHE A 52 -5.87 4.99 6.88
C PHE A 52 -5.40 3.87 7.79
N GLU A 53 -4.99 2.78 7.17
CA GLU A 53 -4.41 1.59 7.76
C GLU A 53 -3.07 1.29 7.11
N ILE A 54 -2.15 0.71 7.89
CA ILE A 54 -0.87 0.20 7.40
C ILE A 54 -0.79 -1.28 7.76
N TYR A 55 -0.49 -2.08 6.77
CA TYR A 55 -0.23 -3.51 6.92
C TYR A 55 1.22 -3.82 6.59
N SER A 56 1.80 -4.80 7.27
CA SER A 56 3.06 -5.43 6.88
C SER A 56 2.81 -6.85 6.41
N PHE A 57 3.68 -7.35 5.54
CA PHE A 57 3.70 -8.74 5.07
C PHE A 57 5.13 -9.18 4.76
N GLY A 58 5.43 -10.45 4.98
CA GLY A 58 6.76 -10.98 4.73
C GLY A 58 7.08 -11.09 3.24
N LEU A 59 8.29 -10.70 2.87
CA LEU A 59 8.89 -10.87 1.55
C LEU A 59 9.85 -12.05 1.54
N ASN A 60 10.25 -12.50 0.36
CA ASN A 60 11.11 -13.64 0.17
C ASN A 60 12.56 -13.20 -0.09
N HIS A 61 13.31 -12.96 0.98
CA HIS A 61 14.70 -12.56 0.89
C HIS A 61 15.59 -13.36 1.86
N ARG A 62 16.91 -13.20 1.79
CA ARG A 62 17.89 -13.92 2.62
C ARG A 62 17.82 -13.58 4.10
N ILE A 63 17.38 -12.37 4.40
CA ILE A 63 17.11 -11.91 5.76
C ILE A 63 15.63 -11.59 5.89
N ASP A 64 15.12 -11.53 7.11
CA ASP A 64 13.73 -11.12 7.36
C ASP A 64 13.47 -9.74 6.74
N THR A 65 12.65 -9.73 5.71
CA THR A 65 12.30 -8.54 4.92
C THR A 65 10.79 -8.42 4.83
N PHE A 66 10.29 -7.19 4.90
CA PHE A 66 8.86 -6.91 4.93
C PHE A 66 8.47 -5.89 3.87
N GLY A 67 7.36 -6.16 3.20
CA GLY A 67 6.62 -5.18 2.43
C GLY A 67 5.57 -4.50 3.28
N PHE A 68 5.11 -3.34 2.81
CA PHE A 68 4.11 -2.53 3.49
C PHE A 68 2.99 -2.14 2.55
N LEU A 69 1.76 -2.20 3.04
CA LEU A 69 0.58 -1.71 2.34
C LEU A 69 -0.05 -0.57 3.14
N PHE A 70 -0.11 0.60 2.53
CA PHE A 70 -0.82 1.77 3.01
C PHE A 70 -2.17 1.83 2.31
N LYS A 71 -3.26 1.87 3.05
CA LYS A 71 -4.62 1.87 2.51
C LYS A 71 -5.47 2.93 3.18
N GLU A 72 -6.03 3.85 2.40
CA GLU A 72 -7.06 4.76 2.90
C GLU A 72 -8.31 3.97 3.28
N LYS A 73 -8.94 4.34 4.39
CA LYS A 73 -10.26 3.83 4.77
C LYS A 73 -11.33 4.43 3.87
N GLU A 74 -12.43 3.73 3.72
CA GLU A 74 -13.56 4.28 3.00
C GLU A 74 -14.02 5.57 3.67
N PRO A 75 -14.19 6.66 2.89
CA PRO A 75 -14.73 7.89 3.42
C PRO A 75 -16.20 7.71 3.77
N GLN A 76 -16.71 8.57 4.65
CA GLN A 76 -18.15 8.63 4.88
C GLN A 76 -18.86 8.92 3.55
N ARG A 77 -19.92 8.15 3.29
CA ARG A 77 -20.72 8.30 2.07
C ARG A 77 -21.42 9.67 2.03
N ASN A 78 -21.57 10.22 0.86
CA ASN A 78 -22.37 11.42 0.64
C ASN A 78 -23.78 11.03 0.23
N ILE A 79 -24.78 11.77 0.77
CA ILE A 79 -26.16 11.61 0.35
C ILE A 79 -26.40 12.29 -1.01
N ARG A 80 -27.21 11.70 -1.85
CA ARG A 80 -27.69 12.34 -3.09
C ARG A 80 -28.74 13.40 -2.72
N LYS A 81 -28.36 14.67 -2.77
CA LYS A 81 -29.16 15.79 -2.21
C LYS A 81 -30.59 15.85 -2.75
N TRP A 82 -30.79 15.57 -4.03
CA TRP A 82 -32.11 15.59 -4.65
C TRP A 82 -33.08 14.54 -4.09
N LEU A 83 -32.58 13.45 -3.50
CA LEU A 83 -33.40 12.43 -2.83
C LEU A 83 -33.88 12.88 -1.45
N ILE A 84 -33.19 13.81 -0.81
CA ILE A 84 -33.59 14.32 0.52
C ILE A 84 -34.98 14.94 0.44
N GLU A 85 -35.21 15.84 -0.51
CA GLU A 85 -36.47 16.53 -0.69
C GLU A 85 -37.54 15.62 -1.31
N ARG A 86 -37.17 14.84 -2.34
CA ARG A 86 -38.10 13.93 -3.03
C ARG A 86 -38.73 12.93 -2.07
N ASP A 87 -37.94 12.29 -1.22
CA ASP A 87 -38.35 11.18 -0.36
C ASP A 87 -38.53 11.63 1.11
N LYS A 88 -38.43 12.96 1.36
CA LYS A 88 -38.59 13.59 2.68
C LYS A 88 -37.75 12.90 3.76
N LEU A 89 -36.46 12.70 3.46
CA LEU A 89 -35.53 11.99 4.36
C LEU A 89 -35.39 12.80 5.68
N THR A 90 -35.54 12.10 6.78
CA THR A 90 -35.24 12.64 8.11
C THR A 90 -33.74 12.70 8.35
N LEU A 91 -33.30 13.55 9.30
CA LEU A 91 -31.86 13.61 9.69
C LEU A 91 -31.31 12.27 10.19
N ARG A 92 -32.17 11.48 10.86
CA ARG A 92 -31.83 10.13 11.33
C ARG A 92 -31.58 9.18 10.17
N GLU A 93 -32.46 9.16 9.18
CA GLU A 93 -32.31 8.33 7.98
C GLU A 93 -31.06 8.73 7.19
N ILE A 94 -30.83 10.04 7.02
CA ILE A 94 -29.60 10.56 6.38
C ILE A 94 -28.35 10.08 7.11
N ALA A 95 -28.32 10.11 8.44
CA ALA A 95 -27.18 9.67 9.23
C ALA A 95 -26.91 8.17 9.05
N LEU A 96 -27.94 7.31 9.11
CA LEU A 96 -27.84 5.87 8.91
C LEU A 96 -27.36 5.53 7.49
N LEU A 97 -27.97 6.14 6.48
CA LEU A 97 -27.58 5.96 5.08
C LEU A 97 -26.13 6.38 4.83
N LYS A 98 -25.67 7.49 5.40
CA LYS A 98 -24.27 7.93 5.28
C LYS A 98 -23.27 7.01 5.98
N ASN A 99 -23.72 6.26 6.98
CA ASN A 99 -22.91 5.23 7.66
C ASN A 99 -22.90 3.88 6.92
N GLY A 100 -23.59 3.77 5.79
CA GLY A 100 -23.61 2.54 5.00
C GLY A 100 -24.76 1.59 5.34
N GLU A 101 -25.71 2.04 6.15
CA GLU A 101 -26.84 1.21 6.60
C GLU A 101 -28.06 1.41 5.69
N ASN A 102 -28.80 0.33 5.40
CA ASN A 102 -30.14 0.43 4.82
C ASN A 102 -31.12 0.82 5.91
N VAL A 103 -32.12 1.64 5.56
CA VAL A 103 -33.16 2.08 6.49
C VAL A 103 -34.48 1.43 6.14
N ILE A 104 -35.14 0.83 7.13
CA ILE A 104 -36.51 0.29 7.00
C ILE A 104 -37.45 1.24 7.74
N ARG A 105 -38.38 1.84 7.01
CA ARG A 105 -39.44 2.71 7.54
C ARG A 105 -40.56 1.89 8.20
N GLU A 106 -41.34 2.51 9.02
CA GLU A 106 -42.50 1.88 9.71
C GLU A 106 -43.54 1.32 8.72
N ASN A 107 -43.65 1.90 7.55
CA ASN A 107 -44.55 1.43 6.47
C ASN A 107 -43.98 0.24 5.68
N GLY A 108 -42.80 -0.27 6.06
CA GLY A 108 -42.12 -1.37 5.39
C GLY A 108 -41.27 -0.97 4.18
N GLU A 109 -41.21 0.31 3.82
CA GLU A 109 -40.35 0.83 2.74
C GLU A 109 -38.87 0.69 3.13
N VAL A 110 -38.08 0.15 2.20
CA VAL A 110 -36.63 0.00 2.37
C VAL A 110 -35.89 1.07 1.59
N LEU A 111 -35.12 1.91 2.29
CA LEU A 111 -34.22 2.88 1.67
C LEU A 111 -32.84 2.21 1.53
N GLU A 112 -32.52 1.79 0.31
CA GLU A 112 -31.25 1.12 0.04
C GLU A 112 -30.09 2.11 0.03
N ASN A 113 -29.08 1.87 0.86
CA ASN A 113 -27.92 2.75 1.02
C ASN A 113 -27.27 3.14 -0.32
N GLU A 114 -27.01 2.18 -1.18
CA GLU A 114 -26.33 2.41 -2.46
C GLU A 114 -27.11 3.29 -3.42
N TYR A 115 -28.45 3.26 -3.34
CA TYR A 115 -29.30 4.13 -4.13
C TYR A 115 -29.29 5.56 -3.62
N TYR A 116 -29.32 5.75 -2.30
CA TYR A 116 -29.40 7.07 -1.66
C TYR A 116 -28.06 7.78 -1.51
N THR A 117 -26.95 7.04 -1.56
CA THR A 117 -25.62 7.58 -1.29
C THR A 117 -24.61 7.21 -2.37
N TYR A 118 -23.43 7.84 -2.27
CA TYR A 118 -22.27 7.53 -3.08
C TYR A 118 -20.98 7.78 -2.29
N LEU A 119 -19.92 7.09 -2.62
CA LEU A 119 -18.58 7.39 -2.10
C LEU A 119 -18.06 8.64 -2.80
N PRO A 120 -17.62 9.68 -2.07
CA PRO A 120 -17.12 10.93 -2.67
C PRO A 120 -15.85 10.75 -3.49
N PHE A 121 -15.06 9.73 -3.17
CA PHE A 121 -13.85 9.33 -3.90
C PHE A 121 -13.56 7.84 -3.68
N THR A 122 -12.73 7.28 -4.55
CA THR A 122 -12.19 5.94 -4.37
C THR A 122 -10.99 6.00 -3.43
N PRO A 123 -10.96 5.20 -2.33
CA PRO A 123 -9.80 5.13 -1.44
C PRO A 123 -8.52 4.76 -2.20
N ARG A 124 -7.44 5.47 -1.90
CA ARG A 124 -6.14 5.22 -2.51
C ARG A 124 -5.37 4.20 -1.69
N SER A 125 -4.46 3.50 -2.35
CA SER A 125 -3.57 2.55 -1.70
C SER A 125 -2.20 2.53 -2.36
N TYR A 126 -1.18 2.29 -1.54
CA TYR A 126 0.20 2.16 -1.96
C TYR A 126 0.82 0.92 -1.33
N ALA A 127 1.43 0.06 -2.12
CA ALA A 127 2.23 -1.05 -1.62
C ALA A 127 3.71 -0.85 -1.98
N HIS A 128 4.57 -1.22 -1.04
CA HIS A 128 6.02 -1.18 -1.17
C HIS A 128 6.58 -2.58 -0.95
N CYS A 129 7.09 -3.19 -2.02
CA CYS A 129 7.84 -4.43 -2.00
C CYS A 129 9.30 -4.10 -2.24
N SER A 130 10.13 -4.18 -1.18
CA SER A 130 11.56 -4.03 -1.27
C SER A 130 12.19 -5.34 -1.76
N ASP A 131 13.41 -5.65 -1.40
CA ASP A 131 14.17 -6.81 -1.86
C ASP A 131 13.40 -8.11 -1.66
N THR A 132 13.09 -8.79 -2.75
CA THR A 132 12.34 -10.05 -2.75
C THR A 132 12.56 -10.87 -4.00
N ALA A 133 12.73 -12.19 -3.84
CA ALA A 133 12.49 -13.13 -4.94
C ALA A 133 10.99 -13.39 -5.05
N PRO A 134 10.46 -13.72 -6.23
CA PRO A 134 9.05 -14.07 -6.41
C PRO A 134 8.63 -15.24 -5.50
N PHE A 135 7.41 -15.19 -5.00
CA PHE A 135 6.82 -16.25 -4.19
C PHE A 135 5.32 -16.38 -4.45
N GLU A 136 4.78 -17.54 -4.14
CA GLU A 136 3.36 -17.81 -4.29
C GLU A 136 2.52 -16.93 -3.35
N GLY A 137 1.45 -16.31 -3.88
CA GLY A 137 0.57 -15.43 -3.13
C GLY A 137 1.03 -13.97 -3.05
N GLU A 138 2.19 -13.59 -3.61
CA GLU A 138 2.67 -12.21 -3.59
C GLU A 138 1.67 -11.24 -4.22
N ALA A 139 1.12 -11.59 -5.38
CA ALA A 139 0.12 -10.77 -6.07
C ALA A 139 -1.15 -10.56 -5.23
N ASP A 140 -1.56 -11.54 -4.42
CA ASP A 140 -2.74 -11.41 -3.54
C ASP A 140 -2.51 -10.41 -2.40
N LEU A 141 -1.27 -10.28 -1.91
CA LEU A 141 -0.93 -9.34 -0.85
C LEU A 141 -1.09 -7.88 -1.28
N VAL A 142 -0.87 -7.61 -2.58
CA VAL A 142 -0.91 -6.26 -3.17
C VAL A 142 -2.04 -6.07 -4.17
N LYS A 143 -3.03 -6.96 -4.15
CA LYS A 143 -4.15 -6.98 -5.09
C LYS A 143 -4.90 -5.66 -5.15
N GLY A 144 -5.04 -5.11 -6.36
CA GLY A 144 -5.82 -3.92 -6.66
C GLY A 144 -5.29 -2.61 -6.05
N VAL A 145 -4.03 -2.56 -5.60
CA VAL A 145 -3.48 -1.31 -5.07
C VAL A 145 -3.38 -0.24 -6.17
N SER A 146 -3.60 1.02 -5.78
CA SER A 146 -3.52 2.14 -6.72
C SER A 146 -2.11 2.33 -7.28
N LEU A 147 -1.09 2.10 -6.43
CA LEU A 147 0.32 2.23 -6.77
C LEU A 147 1.12 1.11 -6.11
N LEU A 148 1.90 0.39 -6.89
CA LEU A 148 2.86 -0.60 -6.41
C LEU A 148 4.28 -0.11 -6.67
N TYR A 149 5.13 -0.06 -5.64
CA TYR A 149 6.58 -0.08 -5.80
C TYR A 149 7.05 -1.52 -5.65
N HIS A 150 7.85 -1.98 -6.61
CA HIS A 150 8.47 -3.30 -6.56
C HIS A 150 9.92 -3.24 -7.01
N GLU A 151 10.81 -3.98 -6.34
CA GLU A 151 12.17 -4.11 -6.82
C GLU A 151 12.22 -4.80 -8.18
N ALA A 152 13.20 -4.46 -8.99
CA ALA A 152 13.51 -5.09 -10.27
C ALA A 152 15.02 -5.01 -10.49
N THR A 153 15.74 -5.75 -9.65
CA THR A 153 17.21 -5.66 -9.58
C THR A 153 17.86 -6.09 -10.88
N PHE A 154 17.28 -7.07 -11.58
CA PHE A 154 17.84 -7.62 -12.81
C PHE A 154 16.85 -7.56 -13.97
N MET A 155 17.38 -7.50 -15.21
CA MET A 155 16.61 -7.83 -16.40
C MET A 155 16.42 -9.35 -16.49
N ASP A 156 15.47 -9.82 -17.28
CA ASP A 156 15.06 -11.22 -17.28
C ASP A 156 16.13 -12.17 -17.85
N ASP A 157 17.06 -11.66 -18.65
CA ASP A 157 18.26 -12.40 -19.10
C ASP A 157 19.16 -12.88 -17.94
N LEU A 158 19.06 -12.24 -16.76
CA LEU A 158 19.78 -12.59 -15.55
C LEU A 158 18.90 -13.25 -14.48
N ALA A 159 17.81 -13.93 -14.87
CA ALA A 159 16.87 -14.58 -13.95
C ALA A 159 17.55 -15.59 -13.00
N SER A 160 18.58 -16.32 -13.46
CA SER A 160 19.36 -17.23 -12.62
C SER A 160 20.10 -16.50 -11.49
N MET A 161 20.64 -15.31 -11.78
CA MET A 161 21.31 -14.46 -10.79
C MET A 161 20.30 -13.84 -9.82
N ALA A 162 19.16 -13.35 -10.31
CA ALA A 162 18.05 -12.87 -9.48
C ALA A 162 17.65 -13.92 -8.44
N LYS A 163 17.44 -15.17 -8.89
CA LYS A 163 17.13 -16.30 -8.02
C LYS A 163 18.22 -16.57 -6.98
N ALA A 164 19.49 -16.58 -7.40
CA ALA A 164 20.64 -16.88 -6.53
C ALA A 164 20.84 -15.80 -5.45
N THR A 165 20.44 -14.57 -5.72
CA THR A 165 20.57 -13.42 -4.81
C THR A 165 19.28 -13.06 -4.08
N CYS A 166 18.18 -13.81 -4.29
CA CYS A 166 16.86 -13.57 -3.73
C CYS A 166 16.28 -12.20 -4.13
N HIS A 167 16.39 -11.87 -5.41
CA HIS A 167 15.82 -10.67 -6.02
C HIS A 167 14.86 -11.02 -7.16
N SER A 168 14.18 -10.02 -7.68
CA SER A 168 13.27 -10.13 -8.81
C SER A 168 13.88 -9.61 -10.10
N THR A 169 13.38 -10.15 -11.22
CA THR A 169 13.62 -9.57 -12.54
C THR A 169 12.54 -8.55 -12.88
N THR A 170 12.81 -7.73 -13.90
CA THR A 170 11.85 -6.81 -14.53
C THR A 170 10.56 -7.51 -14.94
N TYR A 171 10.69 -8.69 -15.57
CA TYR A 171 9.56 -9.54 -15.97
C TYR A 171 8.73 -9.97 -14.74
N GLN A 172 9.39 -10.42 -13.67
CA GLN A 172 8.74 -10.92 -12.46
C GLN A 172 7.99 -9.80 -11.73
N ALA A 173 8.61 -8.63 -11.57
CA ALA A 173 7.96 -7.45 -10.99
C ALA A 173 6.73 -7.01 -11.81
N ALA A 174 6.85 -6.96 -13.14
CA ALA A 174 5.75 -6.62 -14.02
C ALA A 174 4.63 -7.68 -14.00
N LYS A 175 4.98 -8.97 -13.88
CA LYS A 175 4.04 -10.07 -13.73
C LYS A 175 3.23 -9.94 -12.42
N VAL A 176 3.88 -9.65 -11.30
CA VAL A 176 3.19 -9.40 -10.02
C VAL A 176 2.20 -8.25 -10.16
N ALA A 177 2.61 -7.14 -10.77
CA ALA A 177 1.73 -5.98 -10.99
C ALA A 177 0.50 -6.32 -11.85
N ARG A 178 0.70 -7.09 -12.93
CA ARG A 178 -0.37 -7.54 -13.82
C ARG A 178 -1.33 -8.50 -13.10
N ASP A 179 -0.80 -9.52 -12.45
CA ASP A 179 -1.58 -10.57 -11.80
C ASP A 179 -2.35 -10.02 -10.59
N ALA A 180 -1.78 -9.02 -9.90
CA ALA A 180 -2.44 -8.26 -8.84
C ALA A 180 -3.42 -7.20 -9.34
N ASN A 181 -3.48 -6.91 -10.64
CA ASN A 181 -4.30 -5.86 -11.23
C ASN A 181 -4.11 -4.49 -10.54
N VAL A 182 -2.85 -4.07 -10.37
CA VAL A 182 -2.53 -2.78 -9.74
C VAL A 182 -2.82 -1.61 -10.67
N GLY A 183 -3.05 -0.43 -10.12
CA GLY A 183 -3.30 0.77 -10.92
C GLY A 183 -2.06 1.25 -11.68
N LYS A 184 -0.89 1.25 -11.02
CA LYS A 184 0.40 1.67 -11.58
C LYS A 184 1.54 0.93 -10.89
N LEU A 185 2.60 0.63 -11.65
CA LEU A 185 3.84 0.05 -11.14
C LEU A 185 4.98 1.07 -11.18
N ILE A 186 5.74 1.15 -10.10
CA ILE A 186 7.05 1.80 -10.05
C ILE A 186 8.08 0.72 -9.79
N VAL A 187 9.05 0.58 -10.66
CA VAL A 187 10.17 -0.33 -10.45
C VAL A 187 11.40 0.43 -9.97
N GLY A 188 12.21 -0.24 -9.14
CA GLY A 188 13.40 0.34 -8.56
C GLY A 188 14.40 -0.72 -8.11
N HIS A 189 15.43 -0.31 -7.34
CA HIS A 189 16.49 -1.18 -6.83
C HIS A 189 17.32 -1.82 -7.95
N TYR A 190 17.65 -1.04 -8.99
CA TYR A 190 18.40 -1.54 -10.14
C TYR A 190 19.83 -1.92 -9.77
N SER A 191 20.33 -3.04 -10.31
CA SER A 191 21.75 -3.40 -10.20
C SER A 191 22.62 -2.29 -10.83
N SER A 192 23.73 -1.95 -10.17
CA SER A 192 24.72 -0.96 -10.66
C SER A 192 25.35 -1.31 -12.01
N ARG A 193 25.16 -2.53 -12.50
CA ARG A 193 25.59 -2.97 -13.84
C ARG A 193 24.82 -2.30 -14.99
N TYR A 194 23.62 -1.80 -14.72
CA TYR A 194 22.79 -1.15 -15.74
C TYR A 194 23.03 0.34 -15.74
N SER A 195 23.72 0.84 -16.76
CA SER A 195 23.90 2.29 -17.01
C SER A 195 22.75 2.87 -17.82
N ASP A 196 22.04 2.06 -18.58
CA ASP A 196 20.90 2.43 -19.42
C ASP A 196 19.61 1.85 -18.83
N LEU A 197 18.84 2.68 -18.15
CA LEU A 197 17.58 2.30 -17.54
C LEU A 197 16.41 2.26 -18.53
N ASP A 198 16.57 2.80 -19.74
CA ASP A 198 15.51 2.76 -20.77
C ASP A 198 15.21 1.34 -21.22
N LYS A 199 16.21 0.46 -21.19
CA LYS A 199 16.01 -0.97 -21.47
C LYS A 199 15.16 -1.64 -20.40
N ILE A 200 15.39 -1.31 -19.14
CA ILE A 200 14.62 -1.82 -18.00
C ILE A 200 13.14 -1.46 -18.14
N ILE A 201 12.84 -0.18 -18.35
CA ILE A 201 11.43 0.24 -18.42
C ILE A 201 10.73 -0.28 -19.68
N LYS A 202 11.47 -0.48 -20.77
CA LYS A 202 10.92 -1.08 -21.99
C LYS A 202 10.46 -2.52 -21.73
N GLU A 203 11.30 -3.34 -21.12
CA GLU A 203 10.99 -4.74 -20.79
C GLU A 203 9.81 -4.83 -19.81
N VAL A 204 9.78 -4.00 -18.76
CA VAL A 204 8.67 -3.92 -17.81
C VAL A 204 7.36 -3.60 -18.51
N ARG A 205 7.36 -2.62 -19.45
CA ARG A 205 6.17 -2.16 -20.15
C ARG A 205 5.60 -3.15 -21.16
N GLU A 206 6.39 -4.09 -21.63
CA GLU A 206 5.90 -5.19 -22.47
C GLU A 206 4.88 -6.07 -21.71
N ILE A 207 5.00 -6.15 -20.38
CA ILE A 207 4.12 -6.96 -19.52
C ILE A 207 3.08 -6.11 -18.81
N PHE A 208 3.49 -4.93 -18.30
CA PHE A 208 2.62 -3.99 -17.59
C PHE A 208 2.86 -2.55 -18.07
N PRO A 209 2.09 -2.08 -19.07
CA PRO A 209 2.33 -0.79 -19.75
C PRO A 209 2.32 0.43 -18.81
N ASN A 210 1.45 0.43 -17.77
CA ASN A 210 1.37 1.55 -16.82
C ASN A 210 2.48 1.49 -15.76
N SER A 211 3.73 1.59 -16.23
CA SER A 211 4.92 1.48 -15.39
C SER A 211 5.84 2.67 -15.54
N GLU A 212 6.53 3.02 -14.46
CA GLU A 212 7.57 4.04 -14.41
C GLU A 212 8.81 3.54 -13.66
N LEU A 213 9.96 4.16 -13.99
CA LEU A 213 11.19 4.02 -13.22
C LEU A 213 11.14 4.86 -11.95
N SER A 214 11.58 4.30 -10.82
CA SER A 214 11.88 5.11 -9.65
C SER A 214 13.13 5.97 -9.90
N LYS A 215 13.12 7.16 -9.32
CA LYS A 215 14.26 8.08 -9.34
C LYS A 215 14.30 8.83 -8.01
N GLU A 216 15.49 8.96 -7.44
CA GLU A 216 15.68 9.74 -6.21
C GLU A 216 15.13 11.16 -6.36
N GLY A 217 14.40 11.61 -5.36
CA GLY A 217 13.76 12.93 -5.34
C GLY A 217 12.50 13.06 -6.21
N LYS A 218 12.14 12.04 -7.01
CA LYS A 218 10.90 12.09 -7.79
C LYS A 218 9.69 11.79 -6.90
N VAL A 219 8.66 12.62 -7.02
CA VAL A 219 7.37 12.43 -6.37
C VAL A 219 6.42 11.70 -7.33
N PHE A 220 5.76 10.66 -6.85
CA PHE A 220 4.72 9.93 -7.57
C PHE A 220 3.38 10.17 -6.89
N GLU A 221 2.49 10.84 -7.60
CA GLU A 221 1.16 11.14 -7.07
C GLU A 221 0.18 10.00 -7.37
N ILE A 222 -0.68 9.71 -6.40
CA ILE A 222 -1.87 8.89 -6.59
C ILE A 222 -3.06 9.86 -6.65
N PRO A 223 -3.62 10.12 -7.84
CA PRO A 223 -4.69 11.10 -8.00
C PRO A 223 -5.93 10.68 -7.21
N LEU A 224 -6.62 11.67 -6.63
CA LEU A 224 -7.89 11.46 -5.98
C LEU A 224 -9.00 11.38 -7.04
N ASN A 225 -9.48 10.18 -7.31
CA ASN A 225 -10.59 9.98 -8.24
C ASN A 225 -11.91 10.33 -7.55
N LYS A 226 -12.33 11.59 -7.69
CA LYS A 226 -13.63 12.06 -7.21
C LYS A 226 -14.73 11.41 -8.06
N LYS A 227 -15.75 10.88 -7.41
CA LYS A 227 -16.97 10.44 -8.09
C LYS A 227 -17.91 11.64 -8.16
N GLU A 228 -18.26 12.03 -9.36
CA GLU A 228 -19.29 13.04 -9.59
C GLU A 228 -20.68 12.45 -9.27
N GLN A 229 -21.62 13.35 -8.86
CA GLN A 229 -23.01 13.02 -8.49
C GLN A 229 -23.81 12.56 -9.70
#